data_a74ade665c5921fca2433e08369903d5
#
_entry.id   a74ade665c5921fca2433e08369903d5
#
_cell.length_a   1.000
_cell.length_b   1.000
_cell.length_c   1.000
_cell.angle_alpha   90.00
_cell.angle_beta   90.00
_cell.angle_gamma   90.00
#
_symmetry.space_group_name_H-M   'P 1'
#
loop_
_entity.id
_entity.type
_entity.pdbx_description
1 polymer ?
#
loop_
_entity_poly.entity_id
_entity_poly.type
_entity_poly.pdbx_seq_one_letter_code
_entity_poly.pdbx_strand_id
1 'polypeptide(L)'
;MPRDLHGVIAMLVTPFTKDYQLDEAALRAEVDWCVQQGANGVVATPSIGEFLHLSEAERVRAFEVTLDQARKHKDLITVAMTSGATTLEVLKFAKIAGELGYDSQQLIPPYYWRCGEEEVYLHYKMVAEAGHLPVVVYHNPALSKFTMSPRFFGRLCGISGIVGIKEVLTDLQHLEALYDEVRGRVKILQTFRAFLTGLLLGAAGGFINVFAVPASVKLQQVFRAGDIAKAVEIQRRLNRCFPRGGEETLGHLGTTKVTASVVTGIDMGPARPPYMAPDDAAERLRKRLPELQELL
;
A
#
# COMPACT_ATOMS: atom_id res chain seq x y z
N MET A 1 -5.50 -18.67 11.82
CA MET A 1 -4.21 -18.48 11.14
C MET A 1 -4.28 -17.23 10.31
N PRO A 2 -3.19 -16.42 10.21
CA PRO A 2 -3.15 -15.25 9.34
C PRO A 2 -3.46 -15.64 7.89
N ARG A 3 -4.15 -14.76 7.16
CA ARG A 3 -4.48 -15.00 5.75
C ARG A 3 -3.24 -14.83 4.87
N ASP A 4 -3.11 -15.66 3.83
CA ASP A 4 -2.00 -15.56 2.87
C ASP A 4 -2.17 -14.32 1.98
N LEU A 5 -1.06 -13.62 1.70
CA LEU A 5 -1.06 -12.40 0.91
C LEU A 5 -1.22 -12.72 -0.58
N HIS A 6 -2.27 -12.21 -1.20
CA HIS A 6 -2.52 -12.40 -2.63
C HIS A 6 -3.44 -11.33 -3.22
N GLY A 7 -3.48 -11.24 -4.53
CA GLY A 7 -4.44 -10.42 -5.25
C GLY A 7 -4.23 -8.92 -5.06
N VAL A 8 -5.30 -8.15 -5.12
CA VAL A 8 -5.29 -6.70 -4.96
C VAL A 8 -5.56 -6.34 -3.50
N ILE A 9 -4.57 -5.82 -2.81
CA ILE A 9 -4.69 -5.33 -1.43
C ILE A 9 -4.71 -3.80 -1.49
N ALA A 10 -5.85 -3.21 -1.15
CA ALA A 10 -6.08 -1.77 -1.24
C ALA A 10 -5.36 -1.01 -0.14
N MET A 11 -4.57 -0.02 -0.51
CA MET A 11 -4.01 0.94 0.43
C MET A 11 -5.01 2.07 0.64
N LEU A 12 -5.59 2.13 1.85
CA LEU A 12 -6.58 3.12 2.21
C LEU A 12 -5.94 4.51 2.39
N VAL A 13 -6.69 5.55 2.16
CA VAL A 13 -6.37 6.87 2.70
C VAL A 13 -6.97 6.99 4.10
N THR A 14 -6.58 7.99 4.87
CA THR A 14 -7.25 8.26 6.15
C THR A 14 -8.17 9.48 5.96
N PRO A 15 -9.49 9.31 5.89
CA PRO A 15 -10.40 10.44 5.72
C PRO A 15 -10.42 11.35 6.93
N PHE A 16 -10.49 12.65 6.68
CA PHE A 16 -10.64 13.65 7.74
C PHE A 16 -11.85 14.56 7.49
N THR A 17 -12.45 15.01 8.57
CA THR A 17 -13.42 16.11 8.50
C THR A 17 -12.72 17.43 8.11
N LYS A 18 -13.50 18.48 7.84
CA LYS A 18 -12.97 19.84 7.57
C LYS A 18 -12.11 20.38 8.71
N ASP A 19 -12.34 19.90 9.93
CA ASP A 19 -11.59 20.27 11.14
C ASP A 19 -10.45 19.30 11.45
N TYR A 20 -10.03 18.51 10.44
CA TYR A 20 -8.93 17.55 10.52
C TYR A 20 -9.13 16.42 11.55
N GLN A 21 -10.36 16.13 11.97
CA GLN A 21 -10.64 14.97 12.81
C GLN A 21 -10.79 13.71 11.94
N LEU A 22 -10.47 12.54 12.49
CA LEU A 22 -10.68 11.27 11.79
C LEU A 22 -12.17 11.09 11.44
N ASP A 23 -12.47 10.92 10.15
CA ASP A 23 -13.82 10.59 9.68
C ASP A 23 -13.99 9.07 9.61
N GLU A 24 -14.48 8.51 10.71
CA GLU A 24 -14.68 7.06 10.82
C GLU A 24 -15.75 6.54 9.85
N ALA A 25 -16.75 7.34 9.55
CA ALA A 25 -17.82 6.92 8.63
C ALA A 25 -17.28 6.80 7.20
N ALA A 26 -16.52 7.79 6.76
CA ALA A 26 -15.87 7.75 5.44
C ALA A 26 -14.82 6.62 5.36
N LEU A 27 -14.05 6.36 6.44
CA LEU A 27 -13.09 5.25 6.48
C LEU A 27 -13.78 3.88 6.35
N ARG A 28 -14.93 3.69 7.03
CA ARG A 28 -15.74 2.46 6.87
C ARG A 28 -16.28 2.32 5.46
N ALA A 29 -16.80 3.41 4.89
CA ALA A 29 -17.30 3.41 3.51
C ALA A 29 -16.19 3.09 2.50
N GLU A 30 -14.97 3.56 2.73
CA GLU A 30 -13.81 3.25 1.88
C GLU A 30 -13.46 1.75 1.90
N VAL A 31 -13.51 1.10 3.06
CA VAL A 31 -13.32 -0.36 3.18
C VAL A 31 -14.39 -1.10 2.37
N ASP A 32 -15.66 -0.76 2.56
CA ASP A 32 -16.78 -1.39 1.86
C ASP A 32 -16.66 -1.18 0.34
N TRP A 33 -16.29 0.02 -0.08
CA TRP A 33 -16.06 0.34 -1.49
C TRP A 33 -14.95 -0.53 -2.09
N CYS A 34 -13.82 -0.68 -1.40
CA CYS A 34 -12.72 -1.54 -1.86
C CYS A 34 -13.19 -2.98 -2.10
N VAL A 35 -13.99 -3.53 -1.18
CA VAL A 35 -14.54 -4.88 -1.33
C VAL A 35 -15.50 -4.96 -2.52
N GLN A 36 -16.38 -3.97 -2.70
CA GLN A 36 -17.29 -3.90 -3.85
C GLN A 36 -16.52 -3.84 -5.18
N GLN A 37 -15.33 -3.23 -5.21
CA GLN A 37 -14.46 -3.21 -6.38
C GLN A 37 -13.63 -4.50 -6.55
N GLY A 38 -13.79 -5.51 -5.69
CA GLY A 38 -13.11 -6.79 -5.79
C GLY A 38 -11.71 -6.84 -5.16
N ALA A 39 -11.38 -5.93 -4.24
CA ALA A 39 -10.15 -6.01 -3.48
C ALA A 39 -10.12 -7.27 -2.61
N ASN A 40 -8.95 -7.92 -2.51
CA ASN A 40 -8.72 -9.10 -1.68
C ASN A 40 -8.31 -8.72 -0.25
N GLY A 41 -7.95 -7.49 -0.02
CA GLY A 41 -7.55 -7.01 1.29
C GLY A 41 -7.43 -5.49 1.36
N VAL A 42 -7.17 -5.00 2.57
CA VAL A 42 -6.99 -3.58 2.87
C VAL A 42 -5.78 -3.34 3.78
N VAL A 43 -5.14 -2.19 3.61
CA VAL A 43 -4.04 -1.73 4.48
C VAL A 43 -4.52 -0.52 5.26
N ALA A 44 -4.52 -0.63 6.58
CA ALA A 44 -4.83 0.50 7.46
C ALA A 44 -3.63 1.45 7.58
N THR A 45 -3.89 2.74 7.50
CA THR A 45 -2.93 3.83 7.66
C THR A 45 -1.61 3.69 6.89
N PRO A 46 -1.61 3.34 5.58
CA PRO A 46 -0.36 3.28 4.80
C PRO A 46 0.28 4.66 4.65
N SER A 47 1.41 4.76 3.94
CA SER A 47 2.06 6.06 3.71
C SER A 47 1.12 7.09 3.08
N ILE A 48 0.28 6.67 2.12
CA ILE A 48 -0.74 7.53 1.53
C ILE A 48 -1.94 7.79 2.46
N GLY A 49 -2.08 7.01 3.53
CA GLY A 49 -3.03 7.21 4.62
C GLY A 49 -2.49 8.09 5.74
N GLU A 50 -1.43 8.84 5.48
CA GLU A 50 -0.92 9.90 6.37
C GLU A 50 -0.55 9.43 7.79
N PHE A 51 -0.05 8.19 7.96
CA PHE A 51 0.23 7.65 9.30
C PHE A 51 1.13 8.56 10.17
N LEU A 52 1.99 9.38 9.54
CA LEU A 52 2.86 10.33 10.21
C LEU A 52 2.13 11.55 10.78
N HIS A 53 0.91 11.82 10.28
CA HIS A 53 0.09 12.95 10.73
C HIS A 53 -0.92 12.55 11.80
N LEU A 54 -1.01 11.27 12.10
CA LEU A 54 -1.90 10.75 13.14
C LEU A 54 -1.17 10.76 14.48
N SER A 55 -1.82 11.25 15.52
CA SER A 55 -1.41 10.94 16.88
C SER A 55 -1.48 9.42 17.10
N GLU A 56 -0.83 8.93 18.14
CA GLU A 56 -0.89 7.51 18.50
C GLU A 56 -2.34 7.03 18.68
N ALA A 57 -3.14 7.80 19.43
CA ALA A 57 -4.53 7.45 19.67
C ALA A 57 -5.36 7.40 18.37
N GLU A 58 -5.17 8.35 17.48
CA GLU A 58 -5.85 8.36 16.17
C GLU A 58 -5.42 7.18 15.29
N ARG A 59 -4.13 6.83 15.31
CA ARG A 59 -3.61 5.71 14.54
C ARG A 59 -4.17 4.38 15.03
N VAL A 60 -4.22 4.17 16.35
CA VAL A 60 -4.86 3.01 16.97
C VAL A 60 -6.35 2.99 16.61
N ARG A 61 -7.02 4.15 16.72
CA ARG A 61 -8.45 4.24 16.37
C ARG A 61 -8.71 3.90 14.90
N ALA A 62 -7.86 4.38 13.98
CA ALA A 62 -7.97 4.02 12.57
C ALA A 62 -7.75 2.50 12.33
N PHE A 63 -6.86 1.85 13.09
CA PHE A 63 -6.72 0.38 13.06
C PHE A 63 -8.01 -0.29 13.52
N GLU A 64 -8.59 0.12 14.65
CA GLU A 64 -9.84 -0.44 15.17
C GLU A 64 -10.98 -0.32 14.16
N VAL A 65 -11.21 0.89 13.64
CA VAL A 65 -12.29 1.19 12.69
C VAL A 65 -12.15 0.38 11.40
N THR A 66 -10.92 0.34 10.85
CA THR A 66 -10.64 -0.43 9.62
C THR A 66 -10.90 -1.92 9.84
N LEU A 67 -10.39 -2.48 10.94
CA LEU A 67 -10.52 -3.90 11.22
C LEU A 67 -11.96 -4.31 11.55
N ASP A 68 -12.67 -3.49 12.33
CA ASP A 68 -14.09 -3.71 12.66
C ASP A 68 -14.94 -3.75 11.38
N GLN A 69 -14.70 -2.85 10.42
CA GLN A 69 -15.39 -2.88 9.14
C GLN A 69 -14.96 -4.06 8.28
N ALA A 70 -13.66 -4.34 8.21
CA ALA A 70 -13.11 -5.46 7.43
C ALA A 70 -13.67 -6.82 7.87
N ARG A 71 -13.92 -7.02 9.16
CA ARG A 71 -14.50 -8.26 9.71
C ARG A 71 -15.92 -8.56 9.25
N LYS A 72 -16.64 -7.59 8.71
CA LYS A 72 -17.96 -7.79 8.11
C LYS A 72 -17.87 -8.47 6.74
N HIS A 73 -16.70 -8.51 6.16
CA HIS A 73 -16.42 -9.11 4.86
C HIS A 73 -15.60 -10.39 5.04
N LYS A 74 -16.18 -11.51 4.59
CA LYS A 74 -15.52 -12.80 4.70
C LYS A 74 -14.21 -12.80 3.89
N ASP A 75 -13.17 -13.38 4.47
CA ASP A 75 -11.87 -13.63 3.84
C ASP A 75 -11.07 -12.37 3.41
N LEU A 76 -11.50 -11.18 3.80
CA LEU A 76 -10.77 -9.94 3.51
C LEU A 76 -9.45 -9.91 4.28
N ILE A 77 -8.31 -9.81 3.57
CA ILE A 77 -6.98 -9.72 4.16
C ILE A 77 -6.80 -8.35 4.82
N THR A 78 -6.28 -8.34 6.05
CA THR A 78 -6.06 -7.11 6.81
C THR A 78 -4.59 -6.90 7.11
N VAL A 79 -4.05 -5.75 6.69
CA VAL A 79 -2.65 -5.38 6.90
C VAL A 79 -2.58 -4.07 7.69
N ALA A 80 -1.81 -4.04 8.78
CA ALA A 80 -1.55 -2.80 9.51
C ALA A 80 -0.22 -2.19 9.06
N MET A 81 -0.20 -0.90 8.72
CA MET A 81 1.07 -0.19 8.56
C MET A 81 1.61 0.18 9.93
N THR A 82 2.65 -0.51 10.40
CA THR A 82 3.22 -0.31 11.73
C THR A 82 4.48 0.57 11.73
N SER A 83 4.88 1.08 10.58
CA SER A 83 6.08 1.93 10.42
C SER A 83 6.19 3.03 11.48
N GLY A 84 7.40 3.29 11.90
CA GLY A 84 7.74 4.31 12.86
C GLY A 84 9.15 4.85 12.63
N ALA A 85 9.51 5.94 13.28
CA ALA A 85 10.84 6.53 13.19
C ALA A 85 11.91 5.65 13.88
N THR A 86 11.49 4.80 14.81
CA THR A 86 12.35 3.89 15.57
C THR A 86 11.81 2.47 15.60
N THR A 87 12.70 1.48 15.82
CA THR A 87 12.28 0.08 15.99
C THR A 87 11.32 -0.10 17.17
N LEU A 88 11.53 0.64 18.27
CA LEU A 88 10.65 0.54 19.44
C LEU A 88 9.23 1.04 19.17
N GLU A 89 9.08 2.08 18.36
CA GLU A 89 7.77 2.56 17.91
C GLU A 89 7.08 1.52 17.03
N VAL A 90 7.82 0.90 16.11
CA VAL A 90 7.30 -0.19 15.27
C VAL A 90 6.82 -1.37 16.12
N LEU A 91 7.62 -1.82 17.09
CA LEU A 91 7.26 -2.91 18.00
C LEU A 91 5.98 -2.61 18.78
N LYS A 92 5.79 -1.36 19.23
CA LYS A 92 4.58 -0.92 19.92
C LYS A 92 3.34 -1.06 19.02
N PHE A 93 3.38 -0.52 17.80
CA PHE A 93 2.25 -0.63 16.88
C PHE A 93 2.04 -2.07 16.38
N ALA A 94 3.12 -2.85 16.22
CA ALA A 94 3.03 -4.27 15.87
C ALA A 94 2.27 -5.06 16.95
N LYS A 95 2.58 -4.81 18.22
CA LYS A 95 1.87 -5.42 19.35
C LYS A 95 0.38 -5.06 19.34
N ILE A 96 0.06 -3.77 19.24
CA ILE A 96 -1.33 -3.29 19.21
C ILE A 96 -2.11 -3.93 18.04
N ALA A 97 -1.54 -3.90 16.82
CA ALA A 97 -2.19 -4.50 15.65
C ALA A 97 -2.34 -6.02 15.78
N GLY A 98 -1.37 -6.70 16.40
CA GLY A 98 -1.46 -8.14 16.71
C GLY A 98 -2.56 -8.46 17.72
N GLU A 99 -2.67 -7.71 18.81
CA GLU A 99 -3.72 -7.85 19.82
C GLU A 99 -5.12 -7.57 19.24
N LEU A 100 -5.23 -6.62 18.31
CA LEU A 100 -6.46 -6.36 17.56
C LEU A 100 -6.81 -7.52 16.62
N GLY A 101 -5.83 -8.27 16.10
CA GLY A 101 -6.02 -9.44 15.24
C GLY A 101 -5.92 -9.16 13.75
N TYR A 102 -5.03 -8.28 13.33
CA TYR A 102 -4.63 -8.14 11.93
C TYR A 102 -3.93 -9.40 11.41
N ASP A 103 -3.99 -9.65 10.09
CA ASP A 103 -3.33 -10.82 9.47
C ASP A 103 -1.82 -10.62 9.33
N SER A 104 -1.38 -9.39 9.05
CA SER A 104 0.03 -9.06 8.89
C SER A 104 0.29 -7.56 9.13
N GLN A 105 1.56 -7.23 9.21
CA GLN A 105 2.03 -5.85 9.27
C GLN A 105 2.91 -5.51 8.08
N GLN A 106 2.89 -4.24 7.68
CA GLN A 106 3.80 -3.68 6.69
C GLN A 106 4.63 -2.57 7.32
N LEU A 107 5.94 -2.59 7.11
CA LEU A 107 6.81 -1.54 7.62
C LEU A 107 7.97 -1.22 6.67
N ILE A 108 8.32 0.06 6.65
CA ILE A 108 9.48 0.63 5.97
C ILE A 108 10.65 0.72 6.98
N PRO A 109 11.93 0.68 6.54
CA PRO A 109 13.04 1.00 7.44
C PRO A 109 12.87 2.36 8.13
N PRO A 110 13.53 2.62 9.27
CA PRO A 110 13.58 3.94 9.86
C PRO A 110 13.97 5.00 8.81
N TYR A 111 13.32 6.16 8.80
CA TYR A 111 13.31 7.04 7.62
C TYR A 111 13.86 8.44 7.84
N TYR A 112 13.94 8.95 9.06
CA TYR A 112 14.47 10.30 9.31
C TYR A 112 15.99 10.33 9.17
N TRP A 113 16.70 9.46 9.89
CA TRP A 113 18.12 9.23 9.71
C TRP A 113 18.37 8.11 8.72
N ARG A 114 19.38 8.26 7.89
CA ARG A 114 19.78 7.18 6.99
C ARG A 114 20.41 6.04 7.80
N CYS A 115 19.82 4.87 7.71
CA CYS A 115 20.37 3.64 8.29
C CYS A 115 21.35 2.95 7.33
N GLY A 116 22.34 2.26 7.89
CA GLY A 116 23.17 1.29 7.18
C GLY A 116 22.48 -0.05 6.99
N GLU A 117 23.07 -0.93 6.16
CA GLU A 117 22.48 -2.24 5.83
C GLU A 117 22.26 -3.12 7.07
N GLU A 118 23.24 -3.18 7.98
CA GLU A 118 23.13 -3.99 9.20
C GLU A 118 22.10 -3.43 10.19
N GLU A 119 21.94 -2.11 10.25
CA GLU A 119 20.90 -1.47 11.08
C GLU A 119 19.49 -1.79 10.54
N VAL A 120 19.31 -1.75 9.23
CA VAL A 120 18.04 -2.16 8.59
C VAL A 120 17.78 -3.65 8.80
N TYR A 121 18.81 -4.50 8.67
CA TYR A 121 18.69 -5.93 8.95
C TYR A 121 18.25 -6.18 10.40
N LEU A 122 18.93 -5.53 11.36
CA LEU A 122 18.60 -5.63 12.79
C LEU A 122 17.18 -5.15 13.07
N HIS A 123 16.74 -4.05 12.44
CA HIS A 123 15.39 -3.53 12.57
C HIS A 123 14.33 -4.59 12.20
N TYR A 124 14.43 -5.17 11.01
CA TYR A 124 13.49 -6.21 10.57
C TYR A 124 13.58 -7.49 11.41
N LYS A 125 14.79 -7.88 11.80
CA LYS A 125 15.01 -9.05 12.65
C LYS A 125 14.30 -8.87 14.00
N MET A 126 14.52 -7.76 14.69
CA MET A 126 13.87 -7.48 15.98
C MET A 126 12.35 -7.49 15.89
N VAL A 127 11.80 -6.89 14.83
CA VAL A 127 10.33 -6.83 14.64
C VAL A 127 9.76 -8.21 14.32
N ALA A 128 10.42 -9.00 13.49
CA ALA A 128 9.97 -10.34 13.14
C ALA A 128 10.08 -11.32 14.32
N GLU A 129 11.20 -11.27 15.08
CA GLU A 129 11.42 -12.13 16.26
C GLU A 129 10.48 -11.79 17.42
N ALA A 130 9.98 -10.57 17.52
CA ALA A 130 8.95 -10.23 18.49
C ALA A 130 7.63 -11.00 18.27
N GLY A 131 7.39 -11.52 17.07
CA GLY A 131 6.33 -12.48 16.77
C GLY A 131 4.91 -11.94 16.88
N HIS A 132 4.72 -10.61 16.93
CA HIS A 132 3.37 -10.02 17.06
C HIS A 132 2.53 -10.24 15.81
N LEU A 133 3.15 -10.06 14.61
CA LEU A 133 2.50 -10.23 13.31
C LEU A 133 3.52 -10.66 12.25
N PRO A 134 3.09 -11.44 11.24
CA PRO A 134 3.90 -11.64 10.03
C PRO A 134 4.28 -10.32 9.37
N VAL A 135 5.53 -10.21 8.90
CA VAL A 135 6.12 -8.95 8.43
C VAL A 135 6.17 -8.89 6.90
N VAL A 136 5.66 -7.81 6.34
CA VAL A 136 5.87 -7.40 4.95
C VAL A 136 6.93 -6.31 4.92
N VAL A 137 8.05 -6.58 4.27
CA VAL A 137 9.14 -5.62 4.03
C VAL A 137 8.67 -4.60 3.01
N TYR A 138 8.60 -3.32 3.39
CA TYR A 138 8.24 -2.25 2.47
C TYR A 138 9.48 -1.54 1.94
N HIS A 139 9.78 -1.72 0.66
CA HIS A 139 10.87 -1.05 -0.03
C HIS A 139 10.38 0.21 -0.72
N ASN A 140 10.82 1.36 -0.22
CA ASN A 140 10.60 2.66 -0.83
C ASN A 140 11.81 3.56 -0.53
N PRO A 141 12.85 3.51 -1.35
CA PRO A 141 14.10 4.24 -1.08
C PRO A 141 13.93 5.76 -1.07
N ALA A 142 12.94 6.30 -1.76
CA ALA A 142 12.64 7.73 -1.72
C ALA A 142 12.21 8.20 -0.32
N LEU A 143 11.55 7.34 0.45
CA LEU A 143 11.10 7.64 1.82
C LEU A 143 12.12 7.20 2.87
N SER A 144 12.66 5.98 2.76
CA SER A 144 13.58 5.41 3.75
C SER A 144 15.03 5.88 3.58
N LYS A 145 15.39 6.51 2.46
CA LYS A 145 16.77 6.88 2.10
C LYS A 145 17.72 5.66 2.04
N PHE A 146 17.17 4.46 1.98
CA PHE A 146 17.91 3.21 1.90
C PHE A 146 17.37 2.36 0.75
N THR A 147 18.25 2.04 -0.21
CA THR A 147 17.93 1.16 -1.34
C THR A 147 18.36 -0.26 -1.00
N MET A 148 17.41 -1.18 -0.97
CA MET A 148 17.66 -2.60 -0.75
C MET A 148 18.12 -3.26 -2.05
N SER A 149 19.30 -3.91 -2.01
CA SER A 149 19.75 -4.75 -3.12
C SER A 149 18.98 -6.07 -3.15
N PRO A 150 18.89 -6.76 -4.31
CA PRO A 150 18.33 -8.10 -4.37
C PRO A 150 18.97 -9.07 -3.35
N ARG A 151 20.29 -9.06 -3.22
CA ARG A 151 21.02 -9.85 -2.22
C ARG A 151 20.58 -9.54 -0.78
N PHE A 152 20.32 -8.27 -0.47
CA PHE A 152 19.86 -7.89 0.86
C PHE A 152 18.44 -8.41 1.13
N PHE A 153 17.55 -8.37 0.14
CA PHE A 153 16.25 -9.06 0.25
C PHE A 153 16.41 -10.56 0.51
N GLY A 154 17.37 -11.21 -0.17
CA GLY A 154 17.72 -12.59 0.09
C GLY A 154 18.08 -12.87 1.56
N ARG A 155 18.83 -11.96 2.19
CA ARG A 155 19.17 -12.03 3.63
C ARG A 155 17.91 -11.84 4.50
N LEU A 156 17.07 -10.86 4.20
CA LEU A 156 15.83 -10.60 4.94
C LEU A 156 14.87 -11.78 4.88
N CYS A 157 14.73 -12.44 3.71
CA CYS A 157 13.90 -13.63 3.55
C CYS A 157 14.36 -14.84 4.38
N GLY A 158 15.58 -14.82 4.92
CA GLY A 158 16.08 -15.80 5.88
C GLY A 158 15.57 -15.60 7.31
N ILE A 159 14.95 -14.47 7.61
CA ILE A 159 14.40 -14.17 8.94
C ILE A 159 13.02 -14.81 9.05
N SER A 160 12.82 -15.70 10.04
CA SER A 160 11.50 -16.26 10.32
C SER A 160 10.50 -15.13 10.66
N GLY A 161 9.29 -15.21 10.08
CA GLY A 161 8.26 -14.19 10.25
C GLY A 161 8.24 -13.12 9.14
N ILE A 162 9.26 -13.03 8.27
CA ILE A 162 9.16 -12.26 7.03
C ILE A 162 8.33 -13.09 6.02
N VAL A 163 7.20 -12.56 5.57
CA VAL A 163 6.24 -13.29 4.70
C VAL A 163 6.04 -12.63 3.35
N GLY A 164 6.45 -11.37 3.21
CA GLY A 164 6.23 -10.63 1.97
C GLY A 164 7.16 -9.44 1.79
N ILE A 165 7.20 -8.98 0.55
CA ILE A 165 7.90 -7.76 0.12
C ILE A 165 6.91 -6.91 -0.66
N LYS A 166 6.77 -5.64 -0.27
CA LYS A 166 6.15 -4.61 -1.09
C LYS A 166 7.23 -3.85 -1.83
N GLU A 167 7.28 -4.00 -3.15
CA GLU A 167 8.26 -3.32 -3.99
C GLU A 167 7.63 -2.14 -4.74
N VAL A 168 8.27 -0.97 -4.69
CA VAL A 168 7.78 0.22 -5.40
C VAL A 168 8.66 0.60 -6.59
N LEU A 169 9.86 0.05 -6.70
CA LEU A 169 10.70 0.27 -7.87
C LEU A 169 10.07 -0.39 -9.10
N THR A 170 10.31 0.22 -10.24
CA THR A 170 9.74 -0.21 -11.52
C THR A 170 10.83 -0.53 -12.54
N ASP A 171 12.09 -0.46 -12.11
CA ASP A 171 13.25 -0.85 -12.94
C ASP A 171 13.23 -2.36 -13.18
N LEU A 172 13.25 -2.75 -14.46
CA LEU A 172 13.07 -4.15 -14.85
C LEU A 172 14.25 -5.02 -14.39
N GLN A 173 15.48 -4.54 -14.49
CA GLN A 173 16.65 -5.34 -14.09
C GLN A 173 16.65 -5.58 -12.58
N HIS A 174 16.28 -4.56 -11.79
CA HIS A 174 16.12 -4.72 -10.35
C HIS A 174 15.01 -5.74 -10.02
N LEU A 175 13.87 -5.66 -10.71
CA LEU A 175 12.76 -6.59 -10.48
C LEU A 175 13.15 -8.02 -10.82
N GLU A 176 13.73 -8.28 -11.99
CA GLU A 176 14.19 -9.61 -12.40
C GLU A 176 15.15 -10.20 -11.35
N ALA A 177 16.17 -9.43 -10.96
CA ALA A 177 17.15 -9.85 -9.96
C ALA A 177 16.50 -10.11 -8.57
N LEU A 178 15.49 -9.29 -8.18
CA LEU A 178 14.74 -9.49 -6.93
C LEU A 178 13.94 -10.80 -6.97
N TYR A 179 13.19 -11.07 -8.05
CA TYR A 179 12.40 -12.28 -8.18
C TYR A 179 13.28 -13.52 -8.22
N ASP A 180 14.41 -13.47 -8.92
CA ASP A 180 15.40 -14.55 -8.95
C ASP A 180 16.02 -14.83 -7.58
N GLU A 181 16.38 -13.78 -6.84
CA GLU A 181 16.97 -13.92 -5.50
C GLU A 181 15.97 -14.48 -4.50
N VAL A 182 14.72 -13.99 -4.52
CA VAL A 182 13.69 -14.41 -3.56
C VAL A 182 13.17 -15.83 -3.86
N ARG A 183 13.01 -16.20 -5.12
CA ARG A 183 12.61 -17.54 -5.58
C ARG A 183 11.42 -18.15 -4.84
N GLY A 184 10.39 -17.34 -4.59
CA GLY A 184 9.16 -17.79 -3.94
C GLY A 184 9.26 -18.05 -2.43
N ARG A 185 10.40 -17.76 -1.79
CA ARG A 185 10.54 -17.87 -0.31
C ARG A 185 9.52 -17.01 0.45
N VAL A 186 9.18 -15.85 -0.10
CA VAL A 186 8.16 -14.95 0.41
C VAL A 186 7.31 -14.38 -0.76
N LYS A 187 6.16 -13.82 -0.47
CA LYS A 187 5.30 -13.20 -1.48
C LYS A 187 5.85 -11.84 -1.90
N ILE A 188 5.98 -11.59 -3.20
CA ILE A 188 6.27 -10.25 -3.72
C ILE A 188 4.96 -9.61 -4.18
N LEU A 189 4.72 -8.37 -3.74
CA LEU A 189 3.53 -7.59 -4.09
C LEU A 189 4.00 -6.26 -4.68
N GLN A 190 3.51 -5.96 -5.88
CA GLN A 190 3.85 -4.75 -6.62
C GLN A 190 2.91 -3.59 -6.30
N THR A 191 3.28 -2.39 -6.72
CA THR A 191 2.35 -1.26 -6.78
C THR A 191 1.63 -1.25 -8.14
N PHE A 192 0.56 -0.47 -8.24
CA PHE A 192 -0.22 -0.39 -9.49
C PHE A 192 0.62 0.01 -10.72
N ARG A 193 1.72 0.73 -10.53
CA ARG A 193 2.55 1.26 -11.64
C ARG A 193 3.32 0.18 -12.41
N ALA A 194 3.71 -0.88 -11.74
CA ALA A 194 4.40 -2.03 -12.33
C ALA A 194 3.62 -3.33 -12.07
N PHE A 195 2.30 -3.24 -11.94
CA PHE A 195 1.50 -4.38 -11.52
C PHE A 195 1.55 -5.52 -12.55
N LEU A 196 1.38 -5.21 -13.82
CA LEU A 196 1.50 -6.21 -14.89
C LEU A 196 2.90 -6.81 -14.97
N THR A 197 3.95 -5.98 -14.88
CA THR A 197 5.33 -6.47 -14.85
C THR A 197 5.55 -7.44 -13.69
N GLY A 198 5.07 -7.07 -12.50
CA GLY A 198 5.13 -7.97 -11.36
C GLY A 198 4.39 -9.30 -11.58
N LEU A 199 3.17 -9.27 -12.13
CA LEU A 199 2.41 -10.49 -12.44
C LEU A 199 3.13 -11.38 -13.44
N LEU A 200 3.77 -10.80 -14.47
CA LEU A 200 4.58 -11.53 -15.45
C LEU A 200 5.80 -12.19 -14.80
N LEU A 201 6.40 -11.58 -13.78
CA LEU A 201 7.54 -12.11 -13.04
C LEU A 201 7.12 -13.04 -11.87
N GLY A 202 5.83 -13.24 -11.62
CA GLY A 202 5.32 -14.14 -10.59
C GLY A 202 4.91 -13.48 -9.27
N ALA A 203 4.57 -12.18 -9.27
CA ALA A 203 4.01 -11.51 -8.11
C ALA A 203 2.74 -12.22 -7.61
N ALA A 204 2.61 -12.33 -6.28
CA ALA A 204 1.40 -12.85 -5.65
C ALA A 204 0.21 -11.89 -5.80
N GLY A 205 0.48 -10.60 -6.03
CA GLY A 205 -0.51 -9.56 -6.15
C GLY A 205 0.09 -8.16 -6.05
N GLY A 206 -0.66 -7.20 -5.55
CA GLY A 206 -0.19 -5.83 -5.39
C GLY A 206 -0.78 -5.10 -4.19
N PHE A 207 0.02 -4.21 -3.62
CA PHE A 207 -0.42 -3.16 -2.72
C PHE A 207 -0.81 -1.93 -3.55
N ILE A 208 -2.09 -1.75 -3.74
CA ILE A 208 -2.67 -0.88 -4.75
C ILE A 208 -3.34 0.32 -4.07
N ASN A 209 -3.03 1.54 -4.52
CA ASN A 209 -3.72 2.73 -4.02
C ASN A 209 -5.23 2.59 -4.27
N VAL A 210 -6.06 3.00 -3.31
CA VAL A 210 -7.52 2.84 -3.37
C VAL A 210 -8.10 3.23 -4.73
N PHE A 211 -7.70 4.36 -5.27
CA PHE A 211 -8.20 4.87 -6.56
C PHE A 211 -7.81 4.01 -7.78
N ALA A 212 -6.80 3.15 -7.66
CA ALA A 212 -6.34 2.26 -8.72
C ALA A 212 -6.90 0.83 -8.60
N VAL A 213 -7.68 0.54 -7.56
CA VAL A 213 -8.22 -0.79 -7.29
C VAL A 213 -9.05 -1.34 -8.43
N PRO A 214 -10.07 -0.62 -9.00
CA PRO A 214 -10.91 -1.18 -10.04
C PRO A 214 -10.10 -1.62 -11.27
N ALA A 215 -9.19 -0.76 -11.74
CA ALA A 215 -8.35 -1.05 -12.89
C ALA A 215 -7.36 -2.19 -12.62
N SER A 216 -6.81 -2.27 -11.41
CA SER A 216 -5.88 -3.35 -11.03
C SER A 216 -6.60 -4.70 -10.89
N VAL A 217 -7.80 -4.72 -10.36
CA VAL A 217 -8.64 -5.93 -10.31
C VAL A 217 -8.94 -6.42 -11.72
N LYS A 218 -9.41 -5.51 -12.60
CA LYS A 218 -9.67 -5.85 -14.01
C LYS A 218 -8.42 -6.34 -14.73
N LEU A 219 -7.28 -5.65 -14.55
CA LEU A 219 -5.99 -6.06 -15.11
C LEU A 219 -5.64 -7.48 -14.69
N GLN A 220 -5.74 -7.80 -13.39
CA GLN A 220 -5.44 -9.15 -12.90
C GLN A 220 -6.38 -10.21 -13.45
N GLN A 221 -7.66 -9.89 -13.62
CA GLN A 221 -8.65 -10.80 -14.22
C GLN A 221 -8.31 -11.14 -15.67
N VAL A 222 -8.05 -10.11 -16.50
CA VAL A 222 -7.72 -10.34 -17.92
C VAL A 222 -6.36 -11.00 -18.10
N PHE A 223 -5.40 -10.68 -17.23
CA PHE A 223 -4.09 -11.36 -17.19
C PHE A 223 -4.26 -12.86 -16.91
N ARG A 224 -5.04 -13.22 -15.87
CA ARG A 224 -5.34 -14.64 -15.54
C ARG A 224 -6.11 -15.36 -16.63
N ALA A 225 -6.91 -14.65 -17.40
CA ALA A 225 -7.60 -15.19 -18.57
C ALA A 225 -6.69 -15.34 -19.82
N GLY A 226 -5.41 -14.93 -19.72
CA GLY A 226 -4.46 -15.00 -20.83
C GLY A 226 -4.53 -13.85 -21.83
N ASP A 227 -5.40 -12.86 -21.63
CA ASP A 227 -5.48 -11.68 -22.50
C ASP A 227 -4.42 -10.63 -22.12
N ILE A 228 -3.19 -10.94 -22.50
CA ILE A 228 -2.03 -10.09 -22.20
C ILE A 228 -2.13 -8.74 -22.92
N ALA A 229 -2.66 -8.70 -24.14
CA ALA A 229 -2.79 -7.47 -24.92
C ALA A 229 -3.70 -6.47 -24.18
N LYS A 230 -4.85 -6.93 -23.69
CA LYS A 230 -5.77 -6.10 -22.90
C LYS A 230 -5.16 -5.71 -21.55
N ALA A 231 -4.44 -6.61 -20.88
CA ALA A 231 -3.72 -6.29 -19.64
C ALA A 231 -2.69 -5.17 -19.84
N VAL A 232 -1.93 -5.19 -20.95
CA VAL A 232 -0.99 -4.12 -21.34
C VAL A 232 -1.74 -2.80 -21.55
N GLU A 233 -2.89 -2.83 -22.25
CA GLU A 233 -3.66 -1.61 -22.48
C GLU A 233 -4.17 -1.00 -21.17
N ILE A 234 -4.73 -1.82 -20.28
CA ILE A 234 -5.18 -1.36 -18.95
C ILE A 234 -4.00 -0.76 -18.17
N GLN A 235 -2.85 -1.43 -18.12
CA GLN A 235 -1.66 -0.92 -17.42
C GLN A 235 -1.20 0.44 -17.97
N ARG A 236 -1.19 0.60 -19.28
CA ARG A 236 -0.80 1.86 -19.94
C ARG A 236 -1.77 2.99 -19.65
N ARG A 237 -3.09 2.74 -19.72
CA ARG A 237 -4.11 3.76 -19.38
C ARG A 237 -4.09 4.10 -17.90
N LEU A 238 -3.94 3.11 -17.02
CA LEU A 238 -3.78 3.31 -15.59
C LEU A 238 -2.60 4.25 -15.27
N ASN A 239 -1.44 4.00 -15.88
CA ASN A 239 -0.26 4.84 -15.67
C ASN A 239 -0.40 6.26 -16.26
N ARG A 240 -1.15 6.44 -17.37
CA ARG A 240 -1.47 7.76 -17.92
C ARG A 240 -2.49 8.52 -17.07
N CYS A 241 -3.50 7.82 -16.58
CA CYS A 241 -4.53 8.43 -15.72
C CYS A 241 -3.94 8.97 -14.41
N PHE A 242 -2.98 8.23 -13.84
CA PHE A 242 -2.30 8.58 -12.59
C PHE A 242 -0.78 8.71 -12.81
N PRO A 243 -0.30 9.79 -13.46
CA PRO A 243 1.10 9.94 -13.84
C PRO A 243 2.02 10.01 -12.60
N ARG A 244 3.31 9.69 -12.82
CA ARG A 244 4.36 9.79 -11.81
C ARG A 244 5.23 11.00 -12.12
N GLY A 245 5.38 11.91 -11.17
CA GLY A 245 6.32 13.04 -11.26
C GLY A 245 5.76 14.28 -11.99
N GLY A 246 6.52 15.35 -11.99
CA GLY A 246 6.18 16.65 -12.52
C GLY A 246 5.57 17.60 -11.48
N GLU A 247 5.12 18.75 -11.91
CA GLU A 247 4.43 19.74 -11.04
C GLU A 247 3.20 19.16 -10.34
N GLU A 248 2.62 18.10 -10.90
CA GLU A 248 1.47 17.37 -10.34
C GLU A 248 1.79 16.58 -9.08
N THR A 249 3.07 16.42 -8.70
CA THR A 249 3.48 15.79 -7.45
C THR A 249 3.59 16.76 -6.28
N LEU A 250 3.48 18.04 -6.54
CA LEU A 250 3.30 19.03 -5.48
C LEU A 250 2.00 18.71 -4.73
N GLY A 251 2.11 18.47 -3.43
CA GLY A 251 0.96 18.06 -2.63
C GLY A 251 0.56 16.59 -2.78
N HIS A 252 1.52 15.67 -2.91
CA HIS A 252 1.27 14.23 -3.12
C HIS A 252 0.14 13.67 -2.24
N LEU A 253 0.10 13.96 -0.95
CA LEU A 253 -0.96 13.48 -0.05
C LEU A 253 -2.30 14.16 -0.32
N GLY A 254 -2.31 15.50 -0.53
CA GLY A 254 -3.52 16.22 -0.90
C GLY A 254 -4.10 15.74 -2.23
N THR A 255 -3.27 15.61 -3.25
CA THR A 255 -3.69 15.09 -4.56
C THR A 255 -4.18 13.64 -4.45
N THR A 256 -3.57 12.81 -3.60
CA THR A 256 -4.02 11.43 -3.36
C THR A 256 -5.43 11.40 -2.79
N LYS A 257 -5.76 12.26 -1.81
CA LYS A 257 -7.12 12.36 -1.25
C LYS A 257 -8.14 12.84 -2.25
N VAL A 258 -7.83 13.89 -3.01
CA VAL A 258 -8.71 14.36 -4.09
C VAL A 258 -8.94 13.25 -5.11
N THR A 259 -7.89 12.51 -5.48
CA THR A 259 -8.00 11.39 -6.40
C THR A 259 -8.90 10.28 -5.83
N ALA A 260 -8.70 9.93 -4.56
CA ALA A 260 -9.53 8.95 -3.88
C ALA A 260 -11.00 9.41 -3.85
N SER A 261 -11.27 10.67 -3.46
CA SER A 261 -12.64 11.21 -3.43
C SER A 261 -13.32 11.17 -4.79
N VAL A 262 -12.61 11.56 -5.86
CA VAL A 262 -13.18 11.58 -7.22
C VAL A 262 -13.50 10.17 -7.72
N VAL A 263 -12.62 9.19 -7.44
CA VAL A 263 -12.80 7.82 -7.94
C VAL A 263 -13.81 7.03 -7.12
N THR A 264 -13.80 7.20 -5.80
CA THR A 264 -14.68 6.43 -4.91
C THR A 264 -16.06 7.05 -4.75
N GLY A 265 -16.19 8.36 -4.98
CA GLY A 265 -17.39 9.13 -4.65
C GLY A 265 -17.55 9.42 -3.15
N ILE A 266 -16.57 9.03 -2.32
CA ILE A 266 -16.55 9.27 -0.88
C ILE A 266 -15.71 10.53 -0.61
N ASP A 267 -16.22 11.48 0.16
CA ASP A 267 -15.43 12.65 0.55
C ASP A 267 -14.35 12.23 1.56
N MET A 268 -13.08 12.25 1.12
CA MET A 268 -11.94 11.92 1.98
C MET A 268 -11.44 13.12 2.80
N GLY A 269 -12.03 14.29 2.59
CA GLY A 269 -11.64 15.52 3.24
C GLY A 269 -10.24 16.02 2.84
N PRO A 270 -9.73 17.06 3.54
CA PRO A 270 -8.41 17.61 3.26
C PRO A 270 -7.29 16.71 3.77
N ALA A 271 -6.10 16.77 3.16
CA ALA A 271 -4.90 16.31 3.81
C ALA A 271 -4.53 17.24 4.98
N ARG A 272 -3.90 16.71 6.01
CA ARG A 272 -3.41 17.54 7.11
C ARG A 272 -2.27 18.46 6.65
N PRO A 273 -2.20 19.70 7.14
CA PRO A 273 -1.10 20.61 6.82
C PRO A 273 0.27 20.00 7.08
N PRO A 274 1.30 20.32 6.28
CA PRO A 274 1.29 21.37 5.24
C PRO A 274 0.86 20.89 3.84
N TYR A 275 0.31 19.68 3.71
CA TYR A 275 0.03 19.09 2.41
C TYR A 275 -1.30 19.56 1.84
N MET A 276 -1.27 20.01 0.59
CA MET A 276 -2.42 20.50 -0.15
C MET A 276 -2.50 19.84 -1.51
N ALA A 277 -3.68 19.86 -2.12
CA ALA A 277 -3.85 19.57 -3.53
C ALA A 277 -3.91 20.88 -4.32
N PRO A 278 -3.48 20.90 -5.61
CA PRO A 278 -3.82 21.99 -6.52
C PRO A 278 -5.35 22.14 -6.65
N ASP A 279 -5.83 23.37 -6.76
CA ASP A 279 -7.30 23.68 -6.80
C ASP A 279 -8.00 22.95 -7.96
N ASP A 280 -7.31 22.78 -9.08
CA ASP A 280 -7.81 22.12 -10.29
C ASP A 280 -7.55 20.60 -10.35
N ALA A 281 -7.01 20.01 -9.28
CA ALA A 281 -6.64 18.57 -9.26
C ALA A 281 -7.82 17.65 -9.62
N ALA A 282 -8.99 17.92 -9.06
CA ALA A 282 -10.21 17.14 -9.34
C ALA A 282 -10.65 17.29 -10.81
N GLU A 283 -10.59 18.49 -11.38
CA GLU A 283 -10.97 18.74 -12.77
C GLU A 283 -10.00 18.03 -13.73
N ARG A 284 -8.70 18.17 -13.51
CA ARG A 284 -7.67 17.48 -14.31
C ARG A 284 -7.86 15.97 -14.28
N LEU A 285 -8.21 15.40 -13.13
CA LEU A 285 -8.47 13.96 -13.02
C LEU A 285 -9.72 13.55 -13.79
N ARG A 286 -10.83 14.29 -13.63
CA ARG A 286 -12.09 13.98 -14.34
C ARG A 286 -11.94 13.99 -15.87
N LYS A 287 -11.02 14.78 -16.40
CA LYS A 287 -10.71 14.80 -17.85
C LYS A 287 -9.99 13.52 -18.32
N ARG A 288 -9.19 12.88 -17.46
CA ARG A 288 -8.41 11.67 -17.78
C ARG A 288 -9.12 10.36 -17.45
N LEU A 289 -9.99 10.39 -16.45
CA LEU A 289 -10.64 9.19 -15.92
C LEU A 289 -11.49 8.40 -16.94
N PRO A 290 -12.25 9.03 -17.85
CA PRO A 290 -13.08 8.31 -18.82
C PRO A 290 -12.30 7.30 -19.66
N GLU A 291 -11.09 7.65 -20.14
CA GLU A 291 -10.27 6.73 -20.94
C GLU A 291 -9.92 5.43 -20.19
N LEU A 292 -9.77 5.50 -18.87
CA LEU A 292 -9.52 4.32 -18.05
C LEU A 292 -10.83 3.55 -17.80
N GLN A 293 -11.92 4.27 -17.52
CA GLN A 293 -13.22 3.67 -17.19
C GLN A 293 -13.80 2.85 -18.34
N GLU A 294 -13.54 3.24 -19.60
CA GLU A 294 -13.97 2.46 -20.78
C GLU A 294 -13.44 1.02 -20.81
N LEU A 295 -12.38 0.72 -20.04
CA LEU A 295 -11.77 -0.62 -19.99
C LEU A 295 -12.25 -1.47 -18.80
N LEU A 296 -12.98 -0.87 -17.86
CA LEU A 296 -13.40 -1.54 -16.63
C LEU A 296 -14.79 -2.13 -16.80
#